data_c713591241f4dbcfda1051592ebed57c
#
_entry.id   c713591241f4dbcfda1051592ebed57c
#
_cell.length_a   1.000
_cell.length_b   1.000
_cell.length_c   1.000
_cell.angle_alpha   90.00
_cell.angle_beta   90.00
_cell.angle_gamma   90.00
#
_symmetry.space_group_name_H-M   'P 1'
#
loop_
_entity.id
_entity.type
_entity.pdbx_description
1 polymer ?
#
loop_
_entity_poly.entity_id
_entity_poly.type
_entity_poly.pdbx_seq_one_letter_code
_entity_poly.pdbx_strand_id
1 'polypeptide(L)'
;MSRGLGDVYKRQVFFNVLLHFGSMIAILLTFSKEWKRLFLALCGIIIDLFHNLKEHFSSQHQEGKQYRKVLGSNYRMLAFLLILTTIPTAVIGGMIQSLVTLTSSNLLAPGVGLYLTAILLVVADMLPEGEKTQKNLKPKDALIAGFFQGFSTIPGLSRLGSTISACVIGGMTRSYAVKYSLIVSVPAIIGATIVELATMGKNKIVFHPVY
;
A
#
# COMPACT_ATOMS: atom_id res chain seq x y z
N MET A 1 0.21 -19.15 33.16
CA MET A 1 1.13 -18.11 32.59
C MET A 1 0.89 -17.78 31.13
N SER A 2 0.24 -18.62 30.32
CA SER A 2 -0.01 -18.36 28.87
C SER A 2 -1.18 -17.43 28.53
N ARG A 3 -2.17 -17.25 29.43
CA ARG A 3 -3.34 -16.38 29.17
C ARG A 3 -2.98 -14.88 29.12
N GLY A 4 -2.07 -14.41 29.97
CA GLY A 4 -1.68 -12.99 30.02
C GLY A 4 -0.93 -12.51 28.78
N LEU A 5 -0.06 -13.33 28.18
CA LEU A 5 0.68 -12.99 26.96
C LEU A 5 -0.25 -12.84 25.74
N GLY A 6 -1.29 -13.69 25.65
CA GLY A 6 -2.29 -13.59 24.57
C GLY A 6 -3.12 -12.31 24.64
N ASP A 7 -3.44 -11.83 25.85
CA ASP A 7 -4.22 -10.60 26.02
C ASP A 7 -3.38 -9.35 25.78
N VAL A 8 -2.10 -9.34 26.16
CA VAL A 8 -1.15 -8.25 25.84
C VAL A 8 -0.98 -8.13 24.32
N TYR A 9 -0.78 -9.26 23.63
CA TYR A 9 -0.66 -9.26 22.15
C TYR A 9 -1.92 -8.71 21.48
N LYS A 10 -3.12 -9.13 21.91
CA LYS A 10 -4.37 -8.62 21.35
C LYS A 10 -4.55 -7.11 21.54
N ARG A 11 -4.21 -6.59 22.71
CA ARG A 11 -4.25 -5.14 22.99
C ARG A 11 -3.27 -4.37 22.11
N GLN A 12 -2.07 -4.90 21.92
CA GLN A 12 -1.06 -4.28 21.06
C GLN A 12 -1.51 -4.25 19.60
N VAL A 13 -2.08 -5.34 19.08
CA VAL A 13 -2.62 -5.40 17.71
C VAL A 13 -3.78 -4.41 17.55
N PHE A 14 -4.72 -4.37 18.50
CA PHE A 14 -5.83 -3.39 18.45
C PHE A 14 -5.34 -1.95 18.45
N PHE A 15 -4.35 -1.63 19.28
CA PHE A 15 -3.75 -0.30 19.32
C PHE A 15 -3.06 0.06 17.99
N ASN A 16 -2.33 -0.87 17.39
CA ASN A 16 -1.72 -0.68 16.07
C ASN A 16 -2.76 -0.42 14.98
N VAL A 17 -3.87 -1.16 14.99
CA VAL A 17 -5.00 -0.95 14.06
C VAL A 17 -5.56 0.45 14.20
N LEU A 18 -5.77 0.94 15.43
CA LEU A 18 -6.25 2.31 15.68
C LEU A 18 -5.28 3.37 15.16
N LEU A 19 -3.98 3.21 15.38
CA LEU A 19 -2.95 4.12 14.88
C LEU A 19 -2.92 4.15 13.34
N HIS A 20 -3.01 2.99 12.70
CA HIS A 20 -3.08 2.90 11.24
C HIS A 20 -4.34 3.53 10.69
N PHE A 21 -5.48 3.33 11.35
CA PHE A 21 -6.74 3.94 10.97
C PHE A 21 -6.71 5.46 11.09
N GLY A 22 -6.16 5.99 12.20
CA GLY A 22 -5.94 7.42 12.37
C GLY A 22 -5.04 8.03 11.30
N SER A 23 -3.92 7.36 10.98
CA SER A 23 -3.01 7.77 9.90
C SER A 23 -3.71 7.77 8.53
N MET A 24 -4.51 6.74 8.26
CA MET A 24 -5.29 6.63 7.02
C MET A 24 -6.29 7.78 6.87
N ILE A 25 -7.03 8.12 7.94
CA ILE A 25 -7.96 9.25 7.93
C ILE A 25 -7.21 10.55 7.64
N ALA A 26 -6.07 10.79 8.29
CA ALA A 26 -5.24 11.97 8.07
C ALA A 26 -4.80 12.10 6.60
N ILE A 27 -4.37 10.99 5.98
CA ILE A 27 -3.98 10.96 4.57
C ILE A 27 -5.18 11.23 3.66
N LEU A 28 -6.34 10.62 3.93
CA LEU A 28 -7.56 10.83 3.15
C LEU A 28 -8.05 12.27 3.22
N LEU A 29 -7.98 12.91 4.38
CA LEU A 29 -8.34 14.32 4.55
C LEU A 29 -7.36 15.25 3.84
N THR A 30 -6.05 15.02 4.01
CA THR A 30 -4.99 15.83 3.39
C THR A 30 -5.05 15.77 1.86
N PHE A 31 -5.28 14.59 1.29
CA PHE A 31 -5.33 14.36 -0.15
C PHE A 31 -6.76 14.12 -0.67
N SER A 32 -7.76 14.75 -0.04
CA SER A 32 -9.18 14.52 -0.36
C SER A 32 -9.54 14.80 -1.83
N LYS A 33 -8.93 15.84 -2.43
CA LYS A 33 -9.12 16.16 -3.86
C LYS A 33 -8.53 15.08 -4.77
N GLU A 34 -7.37 14.56 -4.44
CA GLU A 34 -6.70 13.47 -5.15
C GLU A 34 -7.52 12.18 -5.05
N TRP A 35 -8.01 11.84 -3.86
CA TRP A 35 -8.83 10.66 -3.64
C TRP A 35 -10.14 10.71 -4.41
N LYS A 36 -10.82 11.87 -4.45
CA LYS A 36 -12.01 12.05 -5.27
C LYS A 36 -11.72 11.79 -6.75
N ARG A 37 -10.61 12.34 -7.29
CA ARG A 37 -10.20 12.14 -8.69
C ARG A 37 -9.80 10.69 -8.98
N LEU A 38 -9.11 10.03 -8.04
CA LEU A 38 -8.75 8.62 -8.14
C LEU A 38 -9.99 7.72 -8.14
N PHE A 39 -10.96 7.99 -7.27
CA PHE A 39 -12.22 7.25 -7.23
C PHE A 39 -12.99 7.38 -8.56
N LEU A 40 -13.13 8.59 -9.08
CA LEU A 40 -13.76 8.81 -10.38
C LEU A 40 -12.98 8.14 -11.54
N ALA A 41 -11.65 8.13 -11.44
CA ALA A 41 -10.80 7.45 -12.42
C ALA A 41 -11.00 5.93 -12.39
N LEU A 42 -11.07 5.33 -11.19
CA LEU A 42 -11.38 3.89 -11.01
C LEU A 42 -12.76 3.52 -11.57
N CYS A 43 -13.80 4.31 -11.24
CA CYS A 43 -15.13 4.11 -11.82
C CYS A 43 -15.09 4.19 -13.35
N GLY A 44 -14.38 5.16 -13.92
CA GLY A 44 -14.21 5.30 -15.37
C GLY A 44 -13.48 4.11 -16.01
N ILE A 45 -12.43 3.58 -15.35
CA ILE A 45 -11.73 2.37 -15.81
C ILE A 45 -12.69 1.18 -15.85
N ILE A 46 -13.46 0.97 -14.79
CA ILE A 46 -14.42 -0.13 -14.69
C ILE A 46 -15.49 -0.03 -15.78
N ILE A 47 -16.08 1.15 -15.96
CA ILE A 47 -17.12 1.40 -16.97
C ILE A 47 -16.58 1.11 -18.38
N ASP A 48 -15.39 1.64 -18.70
CA ASP A 48 -14.80 1.46 -20.04
C ASP A 48 -14.36 0.01 -20.27
N LEU A 49 -13.91 -0.69 -19.23
CA LEU A 49 -13.60 -2.12 -19.31
C LEU A 49 -14.85 -2.96 -19.60
N PHE A 50 -15.95 -2.69 -18.87
CA PHE A 50 -17.24 -3.36 -19.12
C PHE A 50 -17.77 -3.05 -20.53
N HIS A 51 -17.67 -1.80 -20.97
CA HIS A 51 -18.07 -1.42 -22.32
C HIS A 51 -17.26 -2.18 -23.38
N ASN A 52 -15.92 -2.19 -23.26
CA ASN A 52 -15.05 -2.88 -24.18
C ASN A 52 -15.28 -4.40 -24.17
N LEU A 53 -15.58 -4.97 -22.99
CA LEU A 53 -15.89 -6.40 -22.85
C LEU A 53 -17.23 -6.72 -23.53
N LYS A 54 -18.26 -5.89 -23.33
CA LYS A 54 -19.56 -6.02 -24.01
C LYS A 54 -19.42 -5.94 -25.50
N GLU A 55 -18.66 -4.97 -26.02
CA GLU A 55 -18.36 -4.83 -27.45
C GLU A 55 -17.60 -6.05 -27.99
N HIS A 56 -16.68 -6.60 -27.24
CA HIS A 56 -15.92 -7.80 -27.63
C HIS A 56 -16.83 -9.03 -27.79
N PHE A 57 -17.78 -9.22 -26.87
CA PHE A 57 -18.69 -10.37 -26.90
C PHE A 57 -19.94 -10.17 -27.76
N SER A 58 -20.38 -8.92 -27.98
CA SER A 58 -21.61 -8.62 -28.74
C SER A 58 -21.42 -8.64 -30.24
N SER A 59 -20.22 -8.38 -30.74
CA SER A 59 -20.01 -8.22 -32.19
C SER A 59 -19.42 -9.43 -32.85
N GLN A 60 -20.30 -10.36 -33.22
CA GLN A 60 -19.91 -11.46 -34.13
C GLN A 60 -19.83 -10.99 -35.60
N HIS A 61 -20.37 -9.81 -36.01
CA HIS A 61 -20.46 -9.46 -37.45
C HIS A 61 -20.61 -7.92 -37.74
N GLN A 62 -19.90 -6.99 -37.11
CA GLN A 62 -19.96 -5.61 -37.59
C GLN A 62 -18.59 -4.92 -37.66
N GLU A 63 -18.25 -4.42 -38.87
CA GLU A 63 -17.20 -3.46 -39.14
C GLU A 63 -17.48 -2.15 -38.37
N GLY A 64 -16.57 -1.76 -37.44
CA GLY A 64 -16.70 -0.51 -36.72
C GLY A 64 -16.58 -0.59 -35.20
N LYS A 65 -15.81 -1.54 -34.64
CA LYS A 65 -15.59 -1.66 -33.17
C LYS A 65 -14.93 -0.39 -32.61
N GLN A 66 -15.65 0.37 -31.80
CA GLN A 66 -15.11 1.52 -31.08
C GLN A 66 -14.68 1.13 -29.66
N TYR A 67 -13.45 0.65 -29.52
CA TYR A 67 -12.87 0.42 -28.20
C TYR A 67 -12.50 1.75 -27.53
N ARG A 68 -12.93 1.90 -26.28
CA ARG A 68 -12.57 3.07 -25.46
C ARG A 68 -11.17 2.89 -24.86
N LYS A 69 -10.38 3.97 -24.89
CA LYS A 69 -9.04 3.97 -24.30
C LYS A 69 -9.15 4.01 -22.77
N VAL A 70 -8.95 2.87 -22.11
CA VAL A 70 -9.13 2.71 -20.67
C VAL A 70 -8.18 3.61 -19.85
N LEU A 71 -6.90 3.69 -20.22
CA LEU A 71 -5.87 4.50 -19.53
C LEU A 71 -5.63 5.85 -20.23
N GLY A 72 -6.71 6.56 -20.59
CA GLY A 72 -6.64 7.80 -21.37
C GLY A 72 -6.26 9.06 -20.59
N SER A 73 -6.19 9.03 -19.26
CA SER A 73 -5.86 10.19 -18.43
C SER A 73 -4.79 9.89 -17.38
N ASN A 74 -4.07 10.95 -16.92
CA ASN A 74 -3.03 10.82 -15.89
C ASN A 74 -3.57 10.23 -14.58
N TYR A 75 -4.82 10.51 -14.20
CA TYR A 75 -5.43 9.95 -12.99
C TYR A 75 -5.83 8.49 -13.19
N ARG A 76 -6.27 8.07 -14.37
CA ARG A 76 -6.52 6.67 -14.68
C ARG A 76 -5.23 5.85 -14.67
N MET A 77 -4.16 6.41 -15.23
CA MET A 77 -2.83 5.81 -15.16
C MET A 77 -2.36 5.70 -13.69
N LEU A 78 -2.51 6.75 -12.89
CA LEU A 78 -2.16 6.70 -11.46
C LEU A 78 -2.98 5.65 -10.71
N ALA A 79 -4.29 5.58 -10.93
CA ALA A 79 -5.15 4.56 -10.32
C ALA A 79 -4.71 3.13 -10.68
N PHE A 80 -4.36 2.89 -11.94
CA PHE A 80 -3.78 1.63 -12.39
C PHE A 80 -2.44 1.32 -11.69
N LEU A 81 -1.54 2.31 -11.57
CA LEU A 81 -0.25 2.16 -10.89
C LEU A 81 -0.42 1.88 -9.40
N LEU A 82 -1.42 2.46 -8.73
CA LEU A 82 -1.74 2.14 -7.33
C LEU A 82 -2.16 0.69 -7.14
N ILE A 83 -3.01 0.18 -8.04
CA ILE A 83 -3.39 -1.25 -8.02
C ILE A 83 -2.14 -2.11 -8.25
N LEU A 84 -1.33 -1.75 -9.23
CA LEU A 84 -0.11 -2.48 -9.58
C LEU A 84 0.91 -2.49 -8.43
N THR A 85 1.02 -1.41 -7.65
CA THR A 85 1.85 -1.35 -6.44
C THR A 85 1.29 -2.23 -5.33
N THR A 86 -0.03 -2.30 -5.19
CA THR A 86 -0.68 -3.07 -4.12
C THR A 86 -0.47 -4.58 -4.28
N ILE A 87 -0.35 -5.08 -5.51
CA ILE A 87 -0.16 -6.53 -5.78
C ILE A 87 1.14 -7.07 -5.13
N PRO A 88 2.35 -6.58 -5.47
CA PRO A 88 3.57 -7.08 -4.82
C PRO A 88 3.59 -6.78 -3.32
N THR A 89 3.00 -5.66 -2.87
CA THR A 89 2.85 -5.37 -1.45
C THR A 89 2.07 -6.46 -0.73
N ALA A 90 0.93 -6.88 -1.26
CA ALA A 90 0.10 -7.91 -0.66
C ALA A 90 0.77 -9.29 -0.68
N VAL A 91 1.40 -9.65 -1.80
CA VAL A 91 2.10 -10.94 -1.95
C VAL A 91 3.26 -11.04 -0.98
N ILE A 92 4.18 -10.07 -1.00
CA ILE A 92 5.37 -10.08 -0.15
C ILE A 92 5.01 -9.92 1.32
N GLY A 93 4.11 -8.97 1.64
CA GLY A 93 3.64 -8.76 3.00
C GLY A 93 2.98 -10.01 3.59
N GLY A 94 2.15 -10.70 2.79
CA GLY A 94 1.53 -11.97 3.19
C GLY A 94 2.53 -13.10 3.41
N MET A 95 3.55 -13.21 2.56
CA MET A 95 4.63 -14.22 2.72
C MET A 95 5.47 -13.95 3.97
N ILE A 96 5.78 -12.69 4.27
CA ILE A 96 6.62 -12.30 5.41
C ILE A 96 5.84 -12.37 6.73
N GLN A 97 4.51 -12.25 6.71
CA GLN A 97 3.69 -12.21 7.92
C GLN A 97 3.88 -13.42 8.84
N SER A 98 4.11 -14.60 8.28
CA SER A 98 4.44 -15.81 9.06
C SER A 98 5.78 -15.69 9.78
N LEU A 99 6.77 -15.03 9.20
CA LEU A 99 8.07 -14.76 9.82
C LEU A 99 7.96 -13.70 10.93
N VAL A 100 7.10 -12.70 10.72
CA VAL A 100 6.85 -11.63 11.70
C VAL A 100 6.32 -12.20 13.02
N THR A 101 5.42 -13.18 12.98
CA THR A 101 4.87 -13.81 14.18
C THR A 101 5.93 -14.57 14.97
N LEU A 102 6.95 -15.13 14.31
CA LEU A 102 8.07 -15.82 14.95
C LEU A 102 9.10 -14.86 15.58
N THR A 103 9.24 -13.67 15.02
CA THR A 103 10.23 -12.66 15.45
C THR A 103 9.66 -11.59 16.37
N SER A 104 8.35 -11.54 16.57
CA SER A 104 7.66 -10.51 17.37
C SER A 104 8.03 -10.50 18.86
N SER A 105 8.60 -11.58 19.37
CA SER A 105 9.07 -11.70 20.77
C SER A 105 10.50 -11.18 20.99
N ASN A 106 11.23 -10.83 19.91
CA ASN A 106 12.62 -10.42 19.98
C ASN A 106 12.78 -8.94 19.60
N LEU A 107 13.33 -8.13 20.51
CA LEU A 107 13.59 -6.70 20.29
C LEU A 107 14.68 -6.43 19.24
N LEU A 108 15.49 -7.41 18.89
CA LEU A 108 16.51 -7.26 17.83
C LEU A 108 15.88 -7.05 16.46
N ALA A 109 14.75 -7.70 16.15
CA ALA A 109 14.12 -7.58 14.84
C ALA A 109 13.65 -6.15 14.54
N PRO A 110 12.89 -5.47 15.44
CA PRO A 110 12.57 -4.05 15.26
C PRO A 110 13.80 -3.14 15.19
N GLY A 111 14.83 -3.43 15.99
CA GLY A 111 16.08 -2.65 15.97
C GLY A 111 16.80 -2.72 14.61
N VAL A 112 16.93 -3.91 14.05
CA VAL A 112 17.49 -4.11 12.71
C VAL A 112 16.62 -3.43 11.64
N GLY A 113 15.30 -3.54 11.75
CA GLY A 113 14.38 -2.89 10.81
C GLY A 113 14.50 -1.36 10.82
N LEU A 114 14.63 -0.74 12.01
CA LEU A 114 14.88 0.69 12.13
C LEU A 114 16.22 1.10 11.53
N TYR A 115 17.28 0.31 11.77
CA TYR A 115 18.59 0.55 11.20
C TYR A 115 18.59 0.47 9.66
N LEU A 116 17.93 -0.54 9.10
CA LEU A 116 17.74 -0.65 7.65
C LEU A 116 16.94 0.52 7.08
N THR A 117 15.91 0.99 7.77
CA THR A 117 15.15 2.18 7.36
C THR A 117 16.06 3.42 7.31
N ALA A 118 16.91 3.59 8.33
CA ALA A 118 17.85 4.72 8.37
C ALA A 118 18.82 4.67 7.18
N ILE A 119 19.39 3.50 6.88
CA ILE A 119 20.26 3.32 5.72
C ILE A 119 19.53 3.68 4.42
N LEU A 120 18.32 3.15 4.22
CA LEU A 120 17.52 3.43 3.01
C LEU A 120 17.24 4.92 2.83
N LEU A 121 16.91 5.63 3.92
CA LEU A 121 16.66 7.06 3.88
C LEU A 121 17.92 7.87 3.59
N VAL A 122 19.05 7.52 4.22
CA VAL A 122 20.34 8.16 3.96
C VAL A 122 20.76 7.96 2.50
N VAL A 123 20.66 6.73 1.98
CA VAL A 123 20.97 6.44 0.57
C VAL A 123 20.07 7.26 -0.36
N ALA A 124 18.75 7.32 -0.08
CA ALA A 124 17.84 8.11 -0.89
C ALA A 124 18.15 9.62 -0.83
N ASP A 125 18.61 10.13 0.34
CA ASP A 125 18.94 11.55 0.51
C ASP A 125 20.25 11.93 -0.22
N MET A 126 21.20 11.01 -0.31
CA MET A 126 22.47 11.22 -1.05
C MET A 126 22.30 11.24 -2.57
N LEU A 127 21.18 10.75 -3.11
CA LEU A 127 20.95 10.73 -4.54
C LEU A 127 20.58 12.13 -5.07
N PRO A 128 20.92 12.44 -6.33
CA PRO A 128 20.47 13.68 -6.97
C PRO A 128 18.93 13.70 -7.09
N GLU A 129 18.36 14.90 -7.20
CA GLU A 129 16.93 15.06 -7.39
C GLU A 129 16.47 14.35 -8.67
N GLY A 130 15.46 13.51 -8.56
CA GLY A 130 14.87 12.82 -9.69
C GLY A 130 13.93 13.73 -10.50
N GLU A 131 13.57 13.31 -11.70
CA GLU A 131 12.70 14.09 -12.60
C GLU A 131 11.29 13.49 -12.79
N LYS A 132 11.07 12.26 -12.28
CA LYS A 132 9.79 11.58 -12.48
C LYS A 132 8.70 12.16 -11.59
N THR A 133 7.58 12.44 -12.21
CA THR A 133 6.34 12.90 -11.59
C THR A 133 5.18 12.00 -12.04
N GLN A 134 3.95 12.34 -11.66
CA GLN A 134 2.76 11.59 -12.08
C GLN A 134 2.67 11.32 -13.59
N LYS A 135 3.19 12.24 -14.43
CA LYS A 135 3.10 12.13 -15.89
C LYS A 135 4.06 11.09 -16.49
N ASN A 136 5.19 10.86 -15.83
CA ASN A 136 6.31 10.07 -16.38
C ASN A 136 6.48 8.71 -15.64
N LEU A 137 5.57 8.37 -14.73
CA LEU A 137 5.61 7.09 -14.03
C LEU A 137 5.36 5.92 -14.98
N LYS A 138 6.14 4.88 -14.79
CA LYS A 138 6.04 3.63 -15.54
C LYS A 138 5.56 2.48 -14.63
N PRO A 139 4.97 1.42 -15.18
CA PRO A 139 4.56 0.25 -14.40
C PRO A 139 5.67 -0.35 -13.54
N LYS A 140 6.93 -0.35 -14.03
CA LYS A 140 8.08 -0.83 -13.27
C LYS A 140 8.33 -0.03 -11.98
N ASP A 141 8.08 1.27 -11.99
CA ASP A 141 8.29 2.13 -10.82
C ASP A 141 7.27 1.76 -9.73
N ALA A 142 6.02 1.46 -10.12
CA ALA A 142 4.97 0.98 -9.24
C ALA A 142 5.30 -0.39 -8.64
N LEU A 143 5.81 -1.32 -9.45
CA LEU A 143 6.22 -2.65 -8.97
C LEU A 143 7.37 -2.56 -7.96
N ILE A 144 8.38 -1.73 -8.22
CA ILE A 144 9.51 -1.51 -7.31
C ILE A 144 9.00 -0.91 -5.99
N ALA A 145 8.18 0.14 -6.06
CA ALA A 145 7.58 0.74 -4.86
C ALA A 145 6.78 -0.28 -4.03
N GLY A 146 5.97 -1.11 -4.70
CA GLY A 146 5.19 -2.17 -4.04
C GLY A 146 6.05 -3.28 -3.44
N PHE A 147 7.16 -3.63 -4.09
CA PHE A 147 8.13 -4.58 -3.56
C PHE A 147 8.72 -4.08 -2.24
N PHE A 148 9.27 -2.88 -2.21
CA PHE A 148 9.80 -2.28 -0.98
C PHE A 148 8.74 -2.08 0.09
N GLN A 149 7.52 -1.71 -0.31
CA GLN A 149 6.39 -1.58 0.61
C GLN A 149 6.00 -2.93 1.22
N GLY A 150 6.06 -4.04 0.48
CA GLY A 150 5.81 -5.38 0.98
C GLY A 150 6.80 -5.79 2.06
N PHE A 151 8.09 -5.50 1.88
CA PHE A 151 9.11 -5.76 2.90
C PHE A 151 8.91 -4.97 4.18
N SER A 152 8.24 -3.82 4.13
CA SER A 152 7.94 -3.03 5.33
C SER A 152 6.99 -3.70 6.33
N THR A 153 6.52 -4.92 6.04
CA THR A 153 5.84 -5.78 7.02
C THR A 153 6.82 -6.27 8.09
N ILE A 154 8.14 -6.26 7.82
CA ILE A 154 9.17 -6.58 8.81
C ILE A 154 9.11 -5.56 9.95
N PRO A 155 9.08 -6.00 11.23
CA PRO A 155 9.04 -5.10 12.38
C PRO A 155 10.18 -4.10 12.36
N GLY A 156 9.87 -2.82 12.59
CA GLY A 156 10.83 -1.72 12.59
C GLY A 156 11.17 -1.16 11.21
N LEU A 157 10.91 -1.88 10.13
CA LEU A 157 11.08 -1.34 8.79
C LEU A 157 9.91 -0.40 8.46
N SER A 158 10.21 0.90 8.38
CA SER A 158 9.19 1.93 8.12
C SER A 158 8.57 1.74 6.74
N ARG A 159 7.23 1.54 6.70
CA ARG A 159 6.50 1.44 5.43
C ARG A 159 6.69 2.67 4.56
N LEU A 160 6.50 3.84 5.15
CA LEU A 160 6.64 5.10 4.44
C LEU A 160 8.11 5.34 4.02
N GLY A 161 9.05 5.13 4.94
CA GLY A 161 10.48 5.30 4.67
C GLY A 161 10.98 4.40 3.54
N SER A 162 10.64 3.11 3.56
CA SER A 162 11.02 2.15 2.51
C SER A 162 10.43 2.52 1.15
N THR A 163 9.15 2.90 1.12
CA THR A 163 8.48 3.25 -0.13
C THR A 163 8.99 4.57 -0.71
N ILE A 164 9.22 5.60 0.12
CA ILE A 164 9.82 6.87 -0.31
C ILE A 164 11.21 6.61 -0.88
N SER A 165 12.05 5.88 -0.15
CA SER A 165 13.41 5.57 -0.61
C SER A 165 13.39 4.84 -1.95
N ALA A 166 12.54 3.84 -2.12
CA ALA A 166 12.38 3.13 -3.39
C ALA A 166 11.94 4.05 -4.54
N CYS A 167 11.02 4.98 -4.26
CA CYS A 167 10.54 5.96 -5.24
C CYS A 167 11.65 6.95 -5.65
N VAL A 168 12.43 7.45 -4.68
CA VAL A 168 13.56 8.38 -4.93
C VAL A 168 14.66 7.66 -5.70
N ILE A 169 15.07 6.45 -5.27
CA ILE A 169 16.03 5.60 -5.99
C ILE A 169 15.53 5.30 -7.42
N GLY A 170 14.22 5.14 -7.61
CA GLY A 170 13.59 4.98 -8.92
C GLY A 170 13.59 6.25 -9.78
N GLY A 171 14.11 7.39 -9.29
CA GLY A 171 14.23 8.66 -10.01
C GLY A 171 12.97 9.54 -9.93
N MET A 172 12.11 9.35 -8.93
CA MET A 172 11.02 10.29 -8.65
C MET A 172 11.56 11.55 -7.95
N THR A 173 10.92 12.70 -8.21
CA THR A 173 11.18 13.90 -7.39
C THR A 173 10.85 13.60 -5.93
N ARG A 174 11.61 14.15 -4.97
CA ARG A 174 11.39 13.90 -3.54
C ARG A 174 9.97 14.22 -3.10
N SER A 175 9.46 15.37 -3.53
CA SER A 175 8.08 15.81 -3.24
C SER A 175 7.04 14.80 -3.77
N TYR A 176 7.23 14.31 -4.99
CA TYR A 176 6.29 13.36 -5.58
C TYR A 176 6.42 11.95 -4.96
N ALA A 177 7.64 11.52 -4.62
CA ALA A 177 7.90 10.26 -3.92
C ALA A 177 7.15 10.20 -2.58
N VAL A 178 7.19 11.28 -1.79
CA VAL A 178 6.43 11.39 -0.54
C VAL A 178 4.92 11.30 -0.81
N LYS A 179 4.42 12.10 -1.76
CA LYS A 179 2.99 12.11 -2.11
C LYS A 179 2.52 10.72 -2.58
N TYR A 180 3.26 10.09 -3.49
CA TYR A 180 2.94 8.76 -4.02
C TYR A 180 2.93 7.71 -2.91
N SER A 181 3.96 7.70 -2.05
CA SER A 181 4.09 6.76 -0.94
C SER A 181 2.96 6.90 0.08
N LEU A 182 2.52 8.12 0.39
CA LEU A 182 1.35 8.35 1.26
C LEU A 182 0.06 7.83 0.63
N ILE A 183 -0.17 8.10 -0.65
CA ILE A 183 -1.39 7.65 -1.34
C ILE A 183 -1.41 6.12 -1.43
N VAL A 184 -0.29 5.49 -1.80
CA VAL A 184 -0.22 4.02 -1.96
C VAL A 184 -0.25 3.27 -0.62
N SER A 185 0.07 3.94 0.49
CA SER A 185 -0.04 3.35 1.82
C SER A 185 -1.50 3.08 2.24
N VAL A 186 -2.46 3.84 1.72
CA VAL A 186 -3.89 3.67 2.08
C VAL A 186 -4.44 2.29 1.72
N PRO A 187 -4.36 1.81 0.46
CA PRO A 187 -4.82 0.45 0.16
C PRO A 187 -4.04 -0.63 0.92
N ALA A 188 -2.74 -0.41 1.19
CA ALA A 188 -1.95 -1.33 2.00
C ALA A 188 -2.41 -1.37 3.47
N ILE A 189 -2.73 -0.22 4.07
CA ILE A 189 -3.29 -0.14 5.43
C ILE A 189 -4.65 -0.84 5.49
N ILE A 190 -5.53 -0.59 4.52
CA ILE A 190 -6.83 -1.25 4.44
C ILE A 190 -6.64 -2.78 4.37
N GLY A 191 -5.77 -3.26 3.49
CA GLY A 191 -5.47 -4.69 3.37
C GLY A 191 -4.94 -5.30 4.66
N ALA A 192 -3.96 -4.66 5.30
CA ALA A 192 -3.39 -5.10 6.57
C ALA A 192 -4.46 -5.15 7.68
N THR A 193 -5.27 -4.11 7.79
CA THR A 193 -6.36 -4.03 8.78
C THR A 193 -7.39 -5.14 8.59
N ILE A 194 -7.77 -5.45 7.35
CA ILE A 194 -8.70 -6.56 7.06
C ILE A 194 -8.10 -7.89 7.51
N VAL A 195 -6.82 -8.15 7.21
CA VAL A 195 -6.13 -9.38 7.61
C VAL A 195 -6.05 -9.48 9.14
N GLU A 196 -5.70 -8.39 9.82
CA GLU A 196 -5.61 -8.36 11.29
C GLU A 196 -6.98 -8.62 11.94
N LEU A 197 -8.04 -7.96 11.47
CA LEU A 197 -9.40 -8.18 11.97
C LEU A 197 -9.91 -9.60 11.71
N ALA A 198 -9.62 -10.17 10.53
CA ALA A 198 -9.98 -11.54 10.20
C ALA A 198 -9.26 -12.56 11.10
N THR A 199 -8.01 -12.29 11.46
CA THR A 199 -7.22 -13.12 12.37
C THR A 199 -7.72 -13.03 13.82
N MET A 200 -8.11 -11.82 14.27
CA MET A 200 -8.73 -11.62 15.58
C MET A 200 -10.08 -12.33 15.71
N GLY A 201 -10.90 -12.30 14.67
CA GLY A 201 -12.24 -12.94 14.68
C GLY A 201 -12.20 -14.46 14.85
N LYS A 202 -11.12 -15.11 14.43
CA LYS A 202 -10.89 -16.56 14.66
C LYS A 202 -10.53 -16.89 16.12
N ASN A 203 -9.94 -15.93 16.85
CA ASN A 203 -9.62 -16.07 18.27
C ASN A 203 -10.59 -15.19 19.05
N LYS A 204 -11.64 -15.78 19.70
CA LYS A 204 -12.66 -15.07 20.49
C LYS A 204 -12.03 -13.95 21.33
N ILE A 205 -12.38 -12.68 21.01
CA ILE A 205 -11.95 -11.51 21.77
C ILE A 205 -12.74 -11.49 23.07
N VAL A 206 -12.11 -11.81 24.19
CA VAL A 206 -12.68 -11.59 25.52
C VAL A 206 -12.24 -10.20 25.97
N PHE A 207 -13.12 -9.21 25.84
CA PHE A 207 -12.92 -7.91 26.46
C PHE A 207 -13.11 -8.05 27.96
N HIS A 208 -12.04 -8.04 28.73
CA HIS A 208 -12.14 -7.79 30.17
C HIS A 208 -12.00 -6.28 30.39
N PRO A 209 -12.99 -5.61 31.02
CA PRO A 209 -12.83 -4.23 31.44
C PRO A 209 -11.64 -4.16 32.42
N VAL A 210 -10.79 -3.17 32.24
CA VAL A 210 -9.68 -2.88 33.14
C VAL A 210 -10.25 -2.05 34.28
N TYR A 211 -10.24 -2.63 35.47
CA TYR A 211 -10.37 -1.86 36.71
C TYR A 211 -9.02 -1.24 37.03
#